data_120e57047fefd79aece58c198962e705
#
_entry.id   120e57047fefd79aece58c198962e705
#
_cell.length_a   1.000
_cell.length_b   1.000
_cell.length_c   1.000
_cell.angle_alpha   90.00
_cell.angle_beta   90.00
_cell.angle_gamma   90.00
#
_symmetry.space_group_name_H-M   'P 1'
#
loop_
_entity.id
_entity.type
_entity.pdbx_description
1 polymer ?
#
loop_
_entity_poly.entity_id
_entity_poly.type
_entity_poly.pdbx_seq_one_letter_code
_entity_poly.pdbx_strand_id
1 'polypeptide(L)'
;MNTIETERLLLRPWKVDDAAEAASLFRYASDPEIGLRCGWPPHTSVEGSMHDIRNILAVENNWAITIKGGAPNSNAPVGSIALKPVSHRTADAVAADPELTKRYGKYLGDSALELGYWIGRPFWGKGYMPEALTAVLGYAFDTLRKDAVWGGHYAENTHRASSGQVRPARRRRVETGLFPAHRPSL
;
A
#
# COMPACT_ATOMS: atom_id res chain seq x y z
N MET A 1 -11.26 -6.44 11.94
CA MET A 1 -10.29 -6.37 10.82
C MET A 1 -9.67 -7.75 10.63
N ASN A 2 -9.64 -8.26 9.39
CA ASN A 2 -9.17 -9.61 9.11
C ASN A 2 -7.65 -9.65 8.99
N THR A 3 -7.06 -10.77 9.41
CA THR A 3 -5.65 -11.09 9.19
C THR A 3 -5.53 -11.86 7.87
N ILE A 4 -4.50 -11.55 7.09
CA ILE A 4 -4.18 -12.27 5.85
C ILE A 4 -2.83 -12.94 6.05
N GLU A 5 -2.80 -14.24 5.86
CA GLU A 5 -1.60 -15.06 6.02
C GLU A 5 -1.08 -15.54 4.68
N THR A 6 0.23 -15.42 4.47
CA THR A 6 0.92 -15.93 3.28
C THR A 6 1.98 -16.95 3.68
N GLU A 7 2.79 -17.42 2.77
CA GLU A 7 3.89 -18.33 3.08
C GLU A 7 4.86 -17.76 4.12
N ARG A 8 5.32 -16.51 3.92
CA ARG A 8 6.36 -15.87 4.73
C ARG A 8 5.85 -14.71 5.58
N LEU A 9 4.63 -14.20 5.33
CA LEU A 9 4.12 -12.98 5.95
C LEU A 9 2.84 -13.24 6.74
N LEU A 10 2.67 -12.38 7.76
CA LEU A 10 1.41 -12.19 8.46
C LEU A 10 1.04 -10.71 8.33
N LEU A 11 -0.02 -10.43 7.56
CA LEU A 11 -0.63 -9.12 7.42
C LEU A 11 -1.73 -9.02 8.47
N ARG A 12 -1.52 -8.20 9.50
CA ARG A 12 -2.41 -8.10 10.65
C ARG A 12 -2.80 -6.65 10.96
N PRO A 13 -3.86 -6.44 11.74
CA PRO A 13 -4.16 -5.10 12.26
C PRO A 13 -2.97 -4.50 13.00
N TRP A 14 -2.82 -3.18 12.92
CA TRP A 14 -1.90 -2.43 13.74
C TRP A 14 -2.33 -2.47 15.20
N LYS A 15 -1.39 -2.63 16.11
CA LYS A 15 -1.65 -2.62 17.55
C LYS A 15 -1.58 -1.18 18.06
N VAL A 16 -2.73 -0.68 18.49
CA VAL A 16 -2.84 0.66 19.10
C VAL A 16 -2.23 0.61 20.50
N ASP A 17 -1.53 1.68 20.87
CA ASP A 17 -0.92 1.88 22.21
C ASP A 17 0.16 0.83 22.60
N ASP A 18 0.74 0.18 21.61
CA ASP A 18 1.85 -0.77 21.79
C ASP A 18 3.18 -0.05 21.48
N ALA A 19 4.01 0.14 22.50
CA ALA A 19 5.29 0.84 22.38
C ALA A 19 6.28 0.10 21.46
N ALA A 20 6.25 -1.23 21.40
CA ALA A 20 7.10 -2.01 20.52
C ALA A 20 6.66 -1.86 19.05
N GLU A 21 5.37 -1.77 18.81
CA GLU A 21 4.79 -1.49 17.50
C GLU A 21 5.24 -0.11 17.00
N ALA A 22 5.09 0.93 17.85
CA ALA A 22 5.49 2.30 17.53
C ALA A 22 7.00 2.42 17.30
N ALA A 23 7.82 1.76 18.11
CA ALA A 23 9.28 1.74 17.94
C ALA A 23 9.68 1.06 16.63
N SER A 24 8.98 -0.01 16.21
CA SER A 24 9.25 -0.67 14.94
C SER A 24 8.83 0.21 13.77
N LEU A 25 7.66 0.85 13.83
CA LEU A 25 7.24 1.82 12.83
C LEU A 25 8.27 2.95 12.69
N PHE A 26 8.65 3.58 13.80
CA PHE A 26 9.65 4.65 13.81
C PHE A 26 10.97 4.22 13.18
N ARG A 27 11.48 3.03 13.51
CA ARG A 27 12.73 2.48 12.97
C ARG A 27 12.82 2.54 11.46
N TYR A 28 11.72 2.26 10.75
CA TYR A 28 11.71 2.20 9.29
C TYR A 28 11.11 3.47 8.66
N ALA A 29 10.10 4.07 9.29
CA ALA A 29 9.44 5.26 8.77
C ALA A 29 10.26 6.55 8.97
N SER A 30 11.29 6.55 9.81
CA SER A 30 12.27 7.65 9.90
C SER A 30 13.28 7.67 8.76
N ASP A 31 13.35 6.61 7.93
CA ASP A 31 14.24 6.57 6.77
C ASP A 31 13.67 7.49 5.65
N PRO A 32 14.39 8.57 5.26
CA PRO A 32 13.92 9.49 4.23
C PRO A 32 13.74 8.83 2.87
N GLU A 33 14.47 7.75 2.58
CA GLU A 33 14.31 6.97 1.35
C GLU A 33 12.95 6.26 1.27
N ILE A 34 12.24 6.11 2.38
CA ILE A 34 10.90 5.53 2.42
C ILE A 34 9.85 6.63 2.35
N GLY A 35 9.83 7.55 3.32
CA GLY A 35 8.78 8.57 3.43
C GLY A 35 8.66 9.42 2.18
N LEU A 36 9.76 9.95 1.66
CA LEU A 36 9.78 10.80 0.47
C LEU A 36 9.27 10.09 -0.79
N ARG A 37 9.52 8.78 -0.91
CA ARG A 37 9.01 7.96 -2.03
C ARG A 37 7.54 7.60 -1.89
N CYS A 38 7.00 7.70 -0.68
CA CYS A 38 5.59 7.41 -0.38
C CYS A 38 4.74 8.68 -0.21
N GLY A 39 5.37 9.88 -0.28
CA GLY A 39 4.70 11.17 -0.23
C GLY A 39 4.38 11.69 1.18
N TRP A 40 5.11 11.22 2.20
CA TRP A 40 5.02 11.70 3.57
C TRP A 40 6.42 11.99 4.16
N PRO A 41 6.51 12.94 5.13
CA PRO A 41 7.79 13.26 5.75
C PRO A 41 8.29 12.12 6.65
N PRO A 42 9.62 11.92 6.77
CA PRO A 42 10.14 10.94 7.71
C PRO A 42 9.63 11.17 9.12
N HIS A 43 9.33 10.08 9.84
CA HIS A 43 8.95 10.15 11.24
C HIS A 43 10.09 10.69 12.09
N THR A 44 9.77 11.50 13.10
CA THR A 44 10.77 12.18 13.93
C THR A 44 10.85 11.64 15.36
N SER A 45 9.83 10.86 15.80
CA SER A 45 9.82 10.26 17.13
C SER A 45 8.96 8.99 17.19
N VAL A 46 9.15 8.21 18.26
CA VAL A 46 8.31 7.03 18.58
C VAL A 46 6.90 7.45 18.95
N GLU A 47 6.76 8.57 19.68
CA GLU A 47 5.47 9.14 20.08
C GLU A 47 4.66 9.57 18.86
N GLY A 48 5.32 10.24 17.88
CA GLY A 48 4.71 10.58 16.61
C GLY A 48 4.25 9.33 15.83
N SER A 49 5.07 8.29 15.82
CA SER A 49 4.72 7.00 15.22
C SER A 49 3.53 6.33 15.92
N MET A 50 3.45 6.41 17.25
CA MET A 50 2.30 5.91 18.00
C MET A 50 1.01 6.69 17.68
N HIS A 51 1.12 8.01 17.55
CA HIS A 51 0.01 8.86 17.11
C HIS A 51 -0.47 8.44 15.71
N ASP A 52 0.44 8.19 14.76
CA ASP A 52 0.10 7.79 13.39
C ASP A 52 -0.49 6.38 13.32
N ILE A 53 -0.03 5.45 14.17
CA ILE A 53 -0.69 4.14 14.30
C ILE A 53 -2.15 4.35 14.70
N ARG A 54 -2.42 5.14 15.72
CA ARG A 54 -3.78 5.33 16.25
C ARG A 54 -4.71 6.02 15.26
N ASN A 55 -4.23 7.05 14.56
CA ASN A 55 -5.10 7.95 13.81
C ASN A 55 -5.09 7.69 12.28
N ILE A 56 -4.08 6.96 11.77
CA ILE A 56 -3.90 6.78 10.32
C ILE A 56 -3.83 5.29 9.95
N LEU A 57 -3.10 4.48 10.74
CA LEU A 57 -2.78 3.12 10.32
C LEU A 57 -3.74 2.08 10.88
N ALA A 58 -4.27 2.26 12.10
CA ALA A 58 -5.19 1.32 12.72
C ALA A 58 -6.64 1.50 12.22
N VAL A 59 -6.80 1.53 10.90
CA VAL A 59 -8.08 1.65 10.20
C VAL A 59 -8.37 0.39 9.40
N GLU A 60 -9.63 0.21 9.01
CA GLU A 60 -10.05 -0.96 8.23
C GLU A 60 -9.28 -1.07 6.91
N ASN A 61 -8.97 -2.32 6.53
CA ASN A 61 -8.21 -2.67 5.32
C ASN A 61 -6.81 -2.03 5.25
N ASN A 62 -6.20 -1.79 6.41
CA ASN A 62 -4.80 -1.38 6.52
C ASN A 62 -4.06 -2.33 7.47
N TRP A 63 -3.06 -3.03 6.96
CA TRP A 63 -2.33 -4.07 7.68
C TRP A 63 -0.87 -3.68 7.93
N ALA A 64 -0.42 -3.97 9.13
CA ALA A 64 0.99 -4.09 9.44
C ALA A 64 1.55 -5.37 8.77
N ILE A 65 2.63 -5.24 8.04
CA ILE A 65 3.33 -6.39 7.43
C ILE A 65 4.34 -6.92 8.44
N THR A 66 4.22 -8.19 8.84
CA THR A 66 5.17 -8.87 9.71
C THR A 66 5.71 -10.13 9.03
N ILE A 67 6.95 -10.54 9.38
CA ILE A 67 7.61 -11.69 8.77
C ILE A 67 7.53 -12.88 9.76
N LYS A 68 7.01 -14.01 9.29
CA LYS A 68 6.93 -15.25 10.07
C LYS A 68 8.33 -15.80 10.36
N GLY A 69 8.51 -16.37 11.55
CA GLY A 69 9.77 -17.05 11.91
C GLY A 69 11.01 -16.15 12.03
N GLY A 70 10.85 -14.82 11.98
CA GLY A 70 11.94 -13.87 12.22
C GLY A 70 12.44 -13.90 13.67
N ALA A 71 13.71 -13.46 13.90
CA ALA A 71 14.37 -13.41 15.22
C ALA A 71 13.58 -12.55 16.26
N PRO A 72 13.97 -12.46 17.50
CA PRO A 72 13.16 -12.39 18.75
C PRO A 72 11.99 -11.38 18.82
N ASN A 73 11.69 -10.66 17.73
CA ASN A 73 10.50 -9.83 17.56
C ASN A 73 9.75 -10.18 16.26
N SER A 74 9.54 -11.47 16.00
CA SER A 74 8.94 -12.01 14.78
C SER A 74 7.57 -11.42 14.38
N ASN A 75 6.91 -10.68 15.28
CA ASN A 75 5.65 -9.98 15.04
C ASN A 75 5.79 -8.45 14.92
N ALA A 76 7.01 -7.90 14.91
CA ALA A 76 7.22 -6.49 14.73
C ALA A 76 6.93 -6.08 13.27
N PRO A 77 6.21 -4.97 13.03
CA PRO A 77 5.89 -4.52 11.69
C PRO A 77 7.15 -4.06 10.95
N VAL A 78 7.31 -4.53 9.73
CA VAL A 78 8.40 -4.14 8.82
C VAL A 78 7.92 -3.25 7.67
N GLY A 79 6.62 -3.00 7.58
CA GLY A 79 5.97 -2.22 6.54
C GLY A 79 4.47 -2.13 6.74
N SER A 80 3.80 -1.51 5.81
CA SER A 80 2.34 -1.39 5.76
C SER A 80 1.81 -1.63 4.36
N ILE A 81 0.60 -2.17 4.28
CA ILE A 81 -0.16 -2.30 3.04
C ILE A 81 -1.63 -2.01 3.33
N ALA A 82 -2.27 -1.20 2.49
CA ALA A 82 -3.64 -0.75 2.70
C ALA A 82 -4.44 -0.72 1.41
N LEU A 83 -5.74 -0.99 1.53
CA LEU A 83 -6.76 -0.72 0.53
C LEU A 83 -7.63 0.43 1.04
N LYS A 84 -7.69 1.52 0.29
CA LYS A 84 -8.38 2.77 0.65
C LYS A 84 -9.43 3.10 -0.41
N PRO A 85 -10.42 3.95 -0.10
CA PRO A 85 -11.22 4.58 -1.14
C PRO A 85 -10.33 5.27 -2.17
N VAL A 86 -10.79 5.31 -3.44
CA VAL A 86 -10.06 6.01 -4.50
C VAL A 86 -9.89 7.48 -4.14
N SER A 87 -8.66 7.97 -4.13
CA SER A 87 -8.33 9.34 -3.74
C SER A 87 -8.76 10.35 -4.79
N HIS A 88 -9.03 11.58 -4.35
CA HIS A 88 -9.29 12.71 -5.28
C HIS A 88 -8.13 12.90 -6.26
N ARG A 89 -6.88 12.68 -5.83
CA ARG A 89 -5.71 12.76 -6.72
C ARG A 89 -5.80 11.78 -7.88
N THR A 90 -6.19 10.53 -7.62
CA THR A 90 -6.39 9.51 -8.66
C THR A 90 -7.55 9.87 -9.56
N ALA A 91 -8.67 10.34 -8.99
CA ALA A 91 -9.83 10.79 -9.74
C ALA A 91 -9.50 11.98 -10.65
N ASP A 92 -8.81 12.99 -10.14
CA ASP A 92 -8.40 14.17 -10.89
C ASP A 92 -7.42 13.82 -12.03
N ALA A 93 -6.47 12.89 -11.77
CA ALA A 93 -5.54 12.44 -12.78
C ALA A 93 -6.23 11.69 -13.93
N VAL A 94 -7.27 10.92 -13.63
CA VAL A 94 -8.09 10.24 -14.66
C VAL A 94 -8.95 11.24 -15.39
N ALA A 95 -9.59 12.19 -14.68
CA ALA A 95 -10.46 13.21 -15.28
C ALA A 95 -9.71 14.19 -16.20
N ALA A 96 -8.43 14.43 -15.93
CA ALA A 96 -7.58 15.31 -16.76
C ALA A 96 -7.22 14.71 -18.14
N ASP A 97 -7.49 13.42 -18.36
CA ASP A 97 -7.18 12.72 -19.61
C ASP A 97 -8.47 12.04 -20.15
N PRO A 98 -9.05 12.52 -21.28
CA PRO A 98 -10.27 11.96 -21.85
C PRO A 98 -10.18 10.47 -22.19
N GLU A 99 -9.03 9.98 -22.63
CA GLU A 99 -8.85 8.55 -22.94
C GLU A 99 -8.83 7.70 -21.66
N LEU A 100 -8.17 8.19 -20.60
CA LEU A 100 -8.23 7.54 -19.30
C LEU A 100 -9.65 7.56 -18.72
N THR A 101 -10.36 8.69 -18.82
CA THR A 101 -11.75 8.80 -18.37
C THR A 101 -12.65 7.82 -19.09
N LYS A 102 -12.58 7.75 -20.42
CA LYS A 102 -13.36 6.81 -21.24
C LYS A 102 -13.09 5.35 -20.84
N ARG A 103 -11.83 5.00 -20.59
CA ARG A 103 -11.41 3.63 -20.32
C ARG A 103 -11.63 3.21 -18.87
N TYR A 104 -11.38 4.11 -17.93
CA TYR A 104 -11.26 3.79 -16.51
C TYR A 104 -12.18 4.58 -15.58
N GLY A 105 -12.88 5.60 -16.07
CA GLY A 105 -13.73 6.46 -15.25
C GLY A 105 -14.77 5.71 -14.41
N LYS A 106 -15.27 4.57 -14.91
CA LYS A 106 -16.20 3.70 -14.17
C LYS A 106 -15.63 3.07 -12.91
N TYR A 107 -14.30 3.11 -12.72
CA TYR A 107 -13.60 2.57 -11.54
C TYR A 107 -13.14 3.65 -10.56
N LEU A 108 -13.77 4.81 -10.54
CA LEU A 108 -13.47 5.90 -9.60
C LEU A 108 -14.37 5.91 -8.35
N GLY A 109 -15.39 5.07 -8.32
CA GLY A 109 -16.36 4.97 -7.22
C GLY A 109 -16.13 3.73 -6.33
N ASP A 110 -17.20 3.32 -5.64
CA ASP A 110 -17.19 2.27 -4.63
C ASP A 110 -16.82 0.87 -5.14
N SER A 111 -16.90 0.66 -6.46
CA SER A 111 -16.48 -0.60 -7.09
C SER A 111 -14.97 -0.80 -7.11
N ALA A 112 -14.19 0.23 -6.79
CA ALA A 112 -12.73 0.19 -6.79
C ALA A 112 -12.12 0.66 -5.47
N LEU A 113 -10.87 0.30 -5.25
CA LEU A 113 -10.05 0.75 -4.12
C LEU A 113 -8.70 1.25 -4.64
N GLU A 114 -8.00 1.99 -3.81
CA GLU A 114 -6.63 2.45 -4.06
C GLU A 114 -5.67 1.76 -3.09
N LEU A 115 -4.60 1.21 -3.64
CA LEU A 115 -3.57 0.50 -2.92
C LEU A 115 -2.47 1.46 -2.48
N GLY A 116 -2.13 1.44 -1.20
CA GLY A 116 -0.96 2.11 -0.65
C GLY A 116 -0.08 1.10 0.08
N TYR A 117 1.24 1.17 -0.10
CA TYR A 117 2.16 0.27 0.59
C TYR A 117 3.55 0.86 0.72
N TRP A 118 4.26 0.39 1.74
CA TRP A 118 5.69 0.59 1.93
C TRP A 118 6.28 -0.55 2.76
N ILE A 119 7.59 -0.74 2.64
CA ILE A 119 8.34 -1.71 3.45
C ILE A 119 9.73 -1.16 3.76
N GLY A 120 10.24 -1.46 4.95
CA GLY A 120 11.56 -1.05 5.40
C GLY A 120 12.67 -1.45 4.42
N ARG A 121 13.65 -0.56 4.23
CA ARG A 121 14.76 -0.76 3.29
C ARG A 121 15.53 -2.08 3.46
N PRO A 122 15.78 -2.62 4.69
CA PRO A 122 16.42 -3.92 4.86
C PRO A 122 15.67 -5.10 4.23
N PHE A 123 14.42 -4.90 3.85
CA PHE A 123 13.53 -5.94 3.28
C PHE A 123 13.31 -5.80 1.78
N TRP A 124 13.92 -4.78 1.14
CA TRP A 124 13.84 -4.59 -0.31
C TRP A 124 14.54 -5.73 -1.05
N GLY A 125 14.05 -6.05 -2.25
CA GLY A 125 14.60 -7.10 -3.12
C GLY A 125 14.36 -8.53 -2.66
N LYS A 126 13.69 -8.75 -1.50
CA LYS A 126 13.45 -10.09 -0.94
C LYS A 126 12.11 -10.73 -1.35
N GLY A 127 11.33 -10.05 -2.20
CA GLY A 127 10.04 -10.54 -2.69
C GLY A 127 8.88 -10.41 -1.69
N TYR A 128 9.07 -9.82 -0.51
CA TYR A 128 8.01 -9.69 0.49
C TYR A 128 6.85 -8.79 0.00
N MET A 129 7.15 -7.67 -0.63
CA MET A 129 6.09 -6.78 -1.11
C MET A 129 5.25 -7.40 -2.24
N PRO A 130 5.81 -8.04 -3.28
CA PRO A 130 5.02 -8.80 -4.25
C PRO A 130 4.13 -9.87 -3.63
N GLU A 131 4.61 -10.59 -2.61
CA GLU A 131 3.84 -11.59 -1.88
C GLU A 131 2.65 -10.96 -1.14
N ALA A 132 2.87 -9.87 -0.40
CA ALA A 132 1.82 -9.11 0.28
C ALA A 132 0.79 -8.55 -0.72
N LEU A 133 1.26 -7.98 -1.85
CA LEU A 133 0.41 -7.45 -2.91
C LEU A 133 -0.52 -8.52 -3.48
N THR A 134 0.01 -9.70 -3.81
CA THR A 134 -0.79 -10.81 -4.35
C THR A 134 -1.92 -11.19 -3.38
N ALA A 135 -1.61 -11.30 -2.09
CA ALA A 135 -2.59 -11.68 -1.08
C ALA A 135 -3.67 -10.59 -0.87
N VAL A 136 -3.27 -9.32 -0.84
CA VAL A 136 -4.20 -8.19 -0.65
C VAL A 136 -5.07 -7.97 -1.89
N LEU A 137 -4.54 -8.15 -3.11
CA LEU A 137 -5.35 -8.12 -4.33
C LEU A 137 -6.37 -9.26 -4.37
N GLY A 138 -5.97 -10.48 -3.97
CA GLY A 138 -6.91 -11.59 -3.80
C GLY A 138 -8.04 -11.24 -2.82
N TYR A 139 -7.69 -10.66 -1.66
CA TYR A 139 -8.68 -10.20 -0.68
C TYR A 139 -9.62 -9.13 -1.27
N ALA A 140 -9.11 -8.16 -2.03
CA ALA A 140 -9.92 -7.11 -2.66
C ALA A 140 -10.94 -7.70 -3.65
N PHE A 141 -10.51 -8.65 -4.49
CA PHE A 141 -11.37 -9.21 -5.54
C PHE A 141 -12.30 -10.31 -5.02
N ASP A 142 -11.79 -11.22 -4.19
CA ASP A 142 -12.52 -12.41 -3.75
C ASP A 142 -13.40 -12.15 -2.54
N THR A 143 -12.93 -11.34 -1.58
CA THR A 143 -13.65 -11.07 -0.33
C THR A 143 -14.45 -9.78 -0.41
N LEU A 144 -13.80 -8.65 -0.79
CA LEU A 144 -14.47 -7.36 -0.87
C LEU A 144 -15.26 -7.16 -2.17
N ARG A 145 -15.15 -8.10 -3.12
CA ARG A 145 -15.88 -8.10 -4.41
C ARG A 145 -15.69 -6.82 -5.22
N LYS A 146 -14.49 -6.24 -5.14
CA LYS A 146 -14.15 -5.06 -5.93
C LYS A 146 -13.89 -5.42 -7.39
N ASP A 147 -14.20 -4.50 -8.30
CA ASP A 147 -13.97 -4.69 -9.73
C ASP A 147 -12.56 -4.26 -10.15
N ALA A 148 -11.93 -3.36 -9.36
CA ALA A 148 -10.61 -2.84 -9.66
C ALA A 148 -9.86 -2.36 -8.42
N VAL A 149 -8.53 -2.33 -8.50
CA VAL A 149 -7.64 -1.71 -7.52
C VAL A 149 -6.67 -0.79 -8.26
N TRP A 150 -6.63 0.47 -7.83
CA TRP A 150 -5.67 1.46 -8.32
C TRP A 150 -4.34 1.33 -7.59
N GLY A 151 -3.24 1.37 -8.30
CA GLY A 151 -1.91 1.50 -7.73
C GLY A 151 -1.21 2.74 -8.28
N GLY A 152 -0.63 3.53 -7.40
CA GLY A 152 0.11 4.73 -7.77
C GLY A 152 1.53 4.69 -7.21
N HIS A 153 2.48 5.29 -7.95
CA HIS A 153 3.82 5.55 -7.45
C HIS A 153 4.31 6.91 -7.95
N TYR A 154 5.20 7.54 -7.20
CA TYR A 154 5.88 8.75 -7.68
C TYR A 154 6.83 8.39 -8.81
N ALA A 155 6.92 9.24 -9.83
CA ALA A 155 7.74 8.99 -11.04
C ALA A 155 9.24 8.83 -10.72
N GLU A 156 9.71 9.44 -9.64
CA GLU A 156 11.07 9.31 -9.14
C GLU A 156 11.35 7.97 -8.44
N ASN A 157 10.30 7.19 -8.11
CA ASN A 157 10.46 5.88 -7.51
C ASN A 157 10.80 4.83 -8.57
N THR A 158 12.10 4.67 -8.85
CA THR A 158 12.62 3.75 -9.89
C THR A 158 12.61 2.27 -9.48
N HIS A 159 12.39 1.95 -8.21
CA HIS A 159 12.24 0.57 -7.72
C HIS A 159 10.81 0.08 -7.89
N ARG A 160 10.38 -0.09 -9.13
CA ARG A 160 9.03 -0.55 -9.47
C ARG A 160 8.84 -2.03 -9.18
N ALA A 161 7.70 -2.39 -8.60
CA ALA A 161 7.11 -3.68 -8.91
C ALA A 161 6.69 -3.62 -10.40
N SER A 162 7.17 -4.54 -11.22
CA SER A 162 6.88 -4.60 -12.65
C SER A 162 5.39 -4.88 -12.89
N SER A 163 4.60 -3.84 -13.01
CA SER A 163 3.21 -3.91 -13.44
C SER A 163 2.95 -2.80 -14.46
N GLY A 164 2.49 -3.21 -15.61
CA GLY A 164 2.06 -2.50 -16.81
C GLY A 164 2.18 -0.96 -16.88
N GLN A 165 2.94 -0.51 -17.87
CA GLN A 165 3.23 0.90 -18.09
C GLN A 165 2.06 1.68 -18.69
N VAL A 166 1.84 2.90 -18.20
CA VAL A 166 1.30 4.02 -18.99
C VAL A 166 2.20 5.25 -18.73
N ARG A 167 2.83 5.82 -19.75
CA ARG A 167 3.58 7.08 -19.73
C ARG A 167 2.72 8.21 -20.31
N PRO A 168 2.78 9.52 -19.87
CA PRO A 168 3.91 10.41 -20.08
C PRO A 168 4.10 11.62 -19.11
N ALA A 169 5.27 12.21 -19.18
CA ALA A 169 5.85 13.57 -19.02
C ALA A 169 5.50 14.57 -17.88
N ARG A 170 6.58 14.97 -17.19
CA ARG A 170 7.04 16.23 -16.53
C ARG A 170 6.07 17.05 -15.68
N ARG A 171 6.22 16.90 -14.41
CA ARG A 171 6.14 17.59 -13.11
C ARG A 171 5.89 16.49 -12.10
N ARG A 172 6.34 16.59 -10.81
CA ARG A 172 6.23 15.50 -9.80
C ARG A 172 5.00 14.63 -10.02
N ARG A 173 5.15 13.54 -10.74
CA ARG A 173 4.06 12.77 -11.32
C ARG A 173 3.88 11.47 -10.57
N VAL A 174 2.65 11.23 -10.12
CA VAL A 174 2.19 9.90 -9.72
C VAL A 174 1.83 9.15 -11.00
N GLU A 175 2.53 8.07 -11.31
CA GLU A 175 2.08 7.13 -12.33
C GLU A 175 1.06 6.19 -11.68
N THR A 176 -0.13 6.17 -12.22
CA THR A 176 -1.25 5.38 -11.71
C THR A 176 -1.48 4.18 -12.61
N GLY A 177 -1.53 2.98 -12.04
CA GLY A 177 -1.87 1.74 -12.73
C GLY A 177 -3.16 1.14 -12.16
N LEU A 178 -3.97 0.50 -13.01
CA LEU A 178 -5.18 -0.19 -12.63
C LEU A 178 -4.97 -1.71 -12.71
N PHE A 179 -5.35 -2.41 -11.65
CA PHE A 179 -5.43 -3.87 -11.61
C PHE A 179 -6.92 -4.26 -11.74
N PRO A 180 -7.39 -4.68 -12.93
CA PRO A 180 -8.77 -5.16 -13.09
C PRO A 180 -8.91 -6.56 -12.48
N ALA A 181 -10.08 -6.87 -11.94
CA ALA A 181 -10.44 -8.21 -11.55
C ALA A 181 -10.47 -9.12 -12.80
N HIS A 182 -9.67 -10.16 -12.82
CA HIS A 182 -9.73 -11.18 -13.85
C HIS A 182 -10.87 -12.15 -13.48
N ARG A 183 -12.11 -11.83 -13.93
CA ARG A 183 -13.22 -12.80 -13.85
C ARG A 183 -13.15 -13.67 -15.09
N PRO A 184 -13.00 -15.01 -14.98
CA PRO A 184 -13.21 -15.87 -16.13
C PRO A 184 -14.64 -15.65 -16.65
N SER A 185 -14.77 -15.48 -17.94
CA SER A 185 -16.07 -15.46 -18.62
C SER A 185 -16.77 -16.78 -18.35
N LEU A 186 -17.95 -16.74 -17.77
CA LEU A 186 -18.88 -17.86 -17.71
C LEU A 186 -19.43 -18.15 -19.10
#